data_81f91ebc234c847e32be65a300f6b23e
#
_entry.id   81f91ebc234c847e32be65a300f6b23e
#
_cell.length_a   1.000
_cell.length_b   1.000
_cell.length_c   1.000
_cell.angle_alpha   90.00
_cell.angle_beta   90.00
_cell.angle_gamma   90.00
#
_symmetry.space_group_name_H-M   'P 1'
#
loop_
_entity.id
_entity.type
_entity.pdbx_description
1 polymer ?
#
loop_
_entity_poly.entity_id
_entity_poly.type
_entity_poly.pdbx_seq_one_letter_code
_entity_poly.pdbx_strand_id
1 'polypeptide(L)'
;TEARDWIPLLGMIATTFSVAGAFYQAYLVKEKGWGLGDARKGALDSMISISILGLTTCIILLTAWRCFHSHPETVTLASVGDVARQLEPLFGSAAKIIFCTGILAGALSSFLVNAMIGGTVMSDGLGKGYRLEDRWPLHLTTVALLVGMFVGMAGLAKEDSTVKLITLAQAFTVIGIPALALALVYLGTRKDLTGERKVPTPIIGLAILGFLVSCVLACLTARKVWDKLHPPDKPVAWSSDQPQKKSGMG
;
A
#
# COMPACT_ATOMS: atom_id res chain seq x y z
N THR A 1 28.72 -10.81 1.31
CA THR A 1 27.28 -11.18 1.34
C THR A 1 26.53 -9.90 1.59
N GLU A 2 26.19 -9.21 0.51
CA GLU A 2 25.30 -8.04 0.56
C GLU A 2 24.00 -8.48 1.22
N ALA A 3 23.64 -7.81 2.29
CA ALA A 3 22.36 -8.02 2.93
C ALA A 3 21.28 -7.73 1.86
N ARG A 4 20.69 -8.79 1.30
CA ARG A 4 19.60 -8.69 0.36
C ARG A 4 18.58 -7.75 0.96
N ASP A 5 18.28 -6.66 0.26
CA ASP A 5 17.31 -5.69 0.74
C ASP A 5 15.90 -6.30 0.67
N TRP A 6 15.49 -6.90 1.79
CA TRP A 6 14.16 -7.51 1.96
C TRP A 6 13.04 -6.48 2.09
N ILE A 7 13.38 -5.19 2.16
CA ILE A 7 12.42 -4.12 2.42
C ILE A 7 11.36 -4.00 1.32
N PRO A 8 11.70 -4.07 0.01
CA PRO A 8 10.67 -4.06 -1.04
C PRO A 8 9.72 -5.25 -0.94
N LEU A 9 10.25 -6.44 -0.63
CA LEU A 9 9.43 -7.65 -0.47
C LEU A 9 8.48 -7.52 0.73
N LEU A 10 8.99 -7.04 1.86
CA LEU A 10 8.18 -6.77 3.06
C LEU A 10 7.12 -5.70 2.79
N GLY A 11 7.45 -4.67 2.01
CA GLY A 11 6.50 -3.65 1.57
C GLY A 11 5.37 -4.24 0.73
N MET A 12 5.69 -5.11 -0.22
CA MET A 12 4.69 -5.83 -1.02
C MET A 12 3.77 -6.69 -0.14
N ILE A 13 4.31 -7.45 0.79
CA ILE A 13 3.52 -8.27 1.72
C ILE A 13 2.62 -7.37 2.59
N ALA A 14 3.15 -6.26 3.10
CA ALA A 14 2.40 -5.33 3.95
C ALA A 14 1.20 -4.72 3.22
N THR A 15 1.37 -4.33 1.97
CA THR A 15 0.30 -3.73 1.17
C THR A 15 -0.82 -4.70 0.79
N THR A 16 -0.59 -6.01 0.87
CA THR A 16 -1.65 -7.01 0.68
C THR A 16 -2.61 -7.08 1.86
N PHE A 17 -2.20 -6.64 3.05
CA PHE A 17 -3.06 -6.60 4.24
C PHE A 17 -3.87 -5.30 4.30
N SER A 18 -4.94 -5.22 3.52
CA SER A 18 -5.85 -4.07 3.57
C SER A 18 -6.87 -4.22 4.70
N VAL A 19 -6.47 -3.92 5.93
CA VAL A 19 -7.40 -3.97 7.09
C VAL A 19 -8.51 -2.94 6.95
N ALA A 20 -8.22 -1.76 6.40
CA ALA A 20 -9.25 -0.76 6.09
C ALA A 20 -10.29 -1.30 5.09
N GLY A 21 -9.84 -2.07 4.08
CA GLY A 21 -10.73 -2.79 3.16
C GLY A 21 -11.60 -3.83 3.87
N ALA A 22 -11.05 -4.54 4.88
CA ALA A 22 -11.83 -5.50 5.67
C ALA A 22 -12.95 -4.82 6.47
N PHE A 23 -12.68 -3.67 7.08
CA PHE A 23 -13.74 -2.87 7.72
C PHE A 23 -14.78 -2.39 6.71
N TYR A 24 -14.35 -1.89 5.57
CA TYR A 24 -15.27 -1.44 4.52
C TYR A 24 -16.13 -2.57 3.96
N GLN A 25 -15.59 -3.78 3.88
CA GLN A 25 -16.36 -4.97 3.50
C GLN A 25 -17.56 -5.22 4.43
N ALA A 26 -17.45 -4.88 5.72
CA ALA A 26 -18.57 -4.99 6.64
C ALA A 26 -19.73 -4.04 6.26
N TYR A 27 -19.41 -2.83 5.82
CA TYR A 27 -20.42 -1.89 5.31
C TYR A 27 -21.06 -2.41 4.02
N LEU A 28 -20.28 -2.93 3.09
CA LEU A 28 -20.80 -3.49 1.83
C LEU A 28 -21.71 -4.71 2.06
N VAL A 29 -21.36 -5.58 3.00
CA VAL A 29 -22.21 -6.72 3.39
C VAL A 29 -23.55 -6.23 3.94
N LYS A 30 -23.51 -5.18 4.78
CA LYS A 30 -24.70 -4.58 5.36
C LYS A 30 -25.57 -3.88 4.30
N GLU A 31 -24.96 -3.23 3.34
CA GLU A 31 -25.64 -2.55 2.24
C GLU A 31 -26.29 -3.54 1.26
N LYS A 32 -25.65 -4.69 1.02
CA LYS A 32 -26.22 -5.83 0.27
C LYS A 32 -27.38 -6.52 1.01
N GLY A 33 -27.67 -6.14 2.27
CA GLY A 33 -28.68 -6.77 3.10
C GLY A 33 -28.36 -8.21 3.48
N TRP A 34 -27.09 -8.61 3.41
CA TRP A 34 -26.68 -9.96 3.74
C TRP A 34 -26.69 -10.20 5.24
N GLY A 35 -27.35 -11.29 5.65
CA GLY A 35 -27.37 -11.75 7.03
C GLY A 35 -26.42 -12.93 7.29
N LEU A 36 -26.48 -13.47 8.50
CA LEU A 36 -25.67 -14.63 8.89
C LEU A 36 -25.91 -15.87 8.00
N GLY A 37 -27.10 -16.01 7.41
CA GLY A 37 -27.42 -17.07 6.44
C GLY A 37 -26.61 -16.96 5.14
N ASP A 38 -26.19 -15.76 4.77
CA ASP A 38 -25.46 -15.48 3.53
C ASP A 38 -23.94 -15.52 3.70
N ALA A 39 -23.44 -15.85 4.90
CA ALA A 39 -22.00 -15.89 5.19
C ALA A 39 -21.19 -16.75 4.20
N ARG A 40 -21.80 -17.86 3.70
CA ARG A 40 -21.19 -18.72 2.68
C ARG A 40 -21.07 -18.02 1.33
N LYS A 41 -22.07 -17.22 0.95
CA LYS A 41 -22.04 -16.41 -0.29
C LYS A 41 -20.94 -15.34 -0.19
N GLY A 42 -20.87 -14.64 0.94
CA GLY A 42 -19.82 -13.64 1.21
C GLY A 42 -18.42 -14.23 1.21
N ALA A 43 -18.24 -15.45 1.77
CA ALA A 43 -16.96 -16.14 1.72
C ALA A 43 -16.57 -16.53 0.29
N LEU A 44 -17.51 -17.05 -0.52
CA LEU A 44 -17.27 -17.38 -1.91
C LEU A 44 -16.94 -16.15 -2.75
N ASP A 45 -17.67 -15.05 -2.59
CA ASP A 45 -17.40 -13.76 -3.24
C ASP A 45 -15.98 -13.27 -2.94
N SER A 46 -15.59 -13.30 -1.66
CA SER A 46 -14.23 -12.92 -1.24
C SER A 46 -13.16 -13.87 -1.80
N MET A 47 -13.38 -15.19 -1.77
CA MET A 47 -12.42 -16.17 -2.30
C MET A 47 -12.19 -15.97 -3.80
N ILE A 48 -13.26 -15.79 -4.58
CA ILE A 48 -13.16 -15.56 -6.03
C ILE A 48 -12.40 -14.26 -6.29
N SER A 49 -12.79 -13.18 -5.61
CA SER A 49 -12.15 -11.86 -5.78
C SER A 49 -10.65 -11.87 -5.43
N ILE A 50 -10.28 -12.49 -4.30
CA ILE A 50 -8.89 -12.64 -3.87
C ILE A 50 -8.11 -13.54 -4.84
N SER A 51 -8.72 -14.62 -5.36
CA SER A 51 -8.07 -15.51 -6.32
C SER A 51 -7.77 -14.80 -7.64
N ILE A 52 -8.72 -14.00 -8.15
CA ILE A 52 -8.51 -13.19 -9.37
C ILE A 52 -7.40 -12.16 -9.14
N LEU A 53 -7.41 -11.47 -8.00
CA LEU A 53 -6.38 -10.50 -7.65
C LEU A 53 -5.00 -11.16 -7.52
N GLY A 54 -4.92 -12.31 -6.85
CA GLY A 54 -3.70 -13.09 -6.69
C GLY A 54 -3.15 -13.57 -8.04
N LEU A 55 -4.01 -14.08 -8.92
CA LEU A 55 -3.62 -14.49 -10.26
C LEU A 55 -3.06 -13.31 -11.08
N THR A 56 -3.75 -12.16 -11.04
CA THR A 56 -3.30 -10.94 -11.70
C THR A 56 -1.93 -10.50 -11.18
N THR A 57 -1.73 -10.54 -9.86
CA THR A 57 -0.45 -10.21 -9.22
C THR A 57 0.65 -11.16 -9.68
N CYS A 58 0.38 -12.47 -9.73
CA CYS A 58 1.33 -13.47 -10.25
C CYS A 58 1.73 -13.19 -11.70
N ILE A 59 0.75 -12.86 -12.56
CA ILE A 59 1.02 -12.52 -13.96
C ILE A 59 1.93 -11.29 -14.05
N ILE A 60 1.65 -10.24 -13.28
CA ILE A 60 2.47 -9.02 -13.25
C ILE A 60 3.89 -9.35 -12.80
N LEU A 61 4.06 -10.12 -11.73
CA LEU A 61 5.37 -10.50 -11.20
C LEU A 61 6.17 -11.35 -12.20
N LEU A 62 5.52 -12.33 -12.85
CA LEU A 62 6.16 -13.14 -13.87
C LEU A 62 6.57 -12.31 -15.09
N THR A 63 5.72 -11.37 -15.51
CA THR A 63 6.05 -10.46 -16.61
C THR A 63 7.22 -9.57 -16.24
N ALA A 64 7.22 -8.97 -15.06
CA ALA A 64 8.31 -8.16 -14.56
C ALA A 64 9.62 -8.97 -14.47
N TRP A 65 9.55 -10.17 -13.90
CA TRP A 65 10.71 -11.05 -13.84
C TRP A 65 11.28 -11.37 -15.23
N ARG A 66 10.41 -11.69 -16.19
CA ARG A 66 10.83 -11.99 -17.57
C ARG A 66 11.46 -10.80 -18.28
N CYS A 67 10.92 -9.59 -18.07
CA CYS A 67 11.41 -8.38 -18.71
C CYS A 67 12.74 -7.89 -18.12
N PHE A 68 12.89 -7.96 -16.79
CA PHE A 68 14.00 -7.30 -16.09
C PHE A 68 15.16 -8.24 -15.73
N HIS A 69 14.91 -9.55 -15.56
CA HIS A 69 15.95 -10.49 -15.16
C HIS A 69 17.00 -10.73 -16.24
N SER A 70 16.64 -10.58 -17.51
CA SER A 70 17.55 -10.82 -18.65
C SER A 70 18.42 -9.61 -19.04
N HIS A 71 18.21 -8.45 -18.38
CA HIS A 71 18.95 -7.21 -18.65
C HIS A 71 19.59 -6.73 -17.36
N PRO A 72 20.83 -7.17 -17.04
CA PRO A 72 21.51 -6.81 -15.79
C PRO A 72 22.00 -5.36 -15.73
N GLU A 73 21.87 -4.59 -16.81
CA GLU A 73 22.16 -3.17 -16.76
C GLU A 73 21.15 -2.52 -15.82
N THR A 74 21.67 -1.77 -14.87
CA THR A 74 20.94 -1.08 -13.79
C THR A 74 19.86 -0.18 -14.38
N VAL A 75 18.71 -0.76 -14.68
CA VAL A 75 17.54 -0.01 -15.11
C VAL A 75 16.99 0.67 -13.89
N THR A 76 17.30 1.93 -13.72
CA THR A 76 16.65 2.78 -12.73
C THR A 76 15.22 3.01 -13.20
N LEU A 77 14.26 2.27 -12.62
CA LEU A 77 12.84 2.49 -12.82
C LEU A 77 12.42 3.78 -12.09
N ALA A 78 12.83 4.92 -12.64
CA ALA A 78 12.58 6.21 -12.03
C ALA A 78 11.16 6.72 -12.32
N SER A 79 10.57 6.27 -13.43
CA SER A 79 9.24 6.73 -13.85
C SER A 79 8.37 5.59 -14.40
N VAL A 80 7.05 5.81 -14.40
CA VAL A 80 6.07 4.94 -15.05
C VAL A 80 6.35 4.81 -16.56
N GLY A 81 6.88 5.87 -17.17
CA GLY A 81 7.28 5.89 -18.57
C GLY A 81 8.43 4.94 -18.91
N ASP A 82 9.38 4.77 -17.98
CA ASP A 82 10.51 3.85 -18.15
C ASP A 82 10.04 2.40 -18.13
N VAL A 83 9.11 2.07 -17.26
CA VAL A 83 8.48 0.75 -17.22
C VAL A 83 7.71 0.48 -18.52
N ALA A 84 6.97 1.47 -19.03
CA ALA A 84 6.22 1.34 -20.28
C ALA A 84 7.14 1.09 -21.48
N ARG A 85 8.29 1.77 -21.56
CA ARG A 85 9.27 1.57 -22.63
C ARG A 85 9.89 0.17 -22.61
N GLN A 86 10.10 -0.39 -21.44
CA GLN A 86 10.67 -1.74 -21.30
C GLN A 86 9.70 -2.86 -21.70
N LEU A 87 8.40 -2.56 -21.77
CA LEU A 87 7.39 -3.48 -22.30
C LEU A 87 7.28 -3.44 -23.82
N GLU A 88 7.86 -2.42 -24.47
CA GLU A 88 7.80 -2.24 -25.92
C GLU A 88 8.35 -3.44 -26.73
N PRO A 89 9.47 -4.11 -26.33
CA PRO A 89 9.94 -5.30 -27.01
C PRO A 89 8.96 -6.48 -26.99
N LEU A 90 8.05 -6.54 -26.00
CA LEU A 90 7.07 -7.62 -25.86
C LEU A 90 5.75 -7.34 -26.57
N PHE A 91 5.30 -6.08 -26.56
CA PHE A 91 3.96 -5.69 -27.00
C PHE A 91 3.97 -4.67 -28.17
N GLY A 92 5.16 -4.32 -28.66
CA GLY A 92 5.31 -3.32 -29.73
C GLY A 92 4.96 -1.90 -29.29
N SER A 93 4.79 -0.99 -30.22
CA SER A 93 4.52 0.44 -29.97
C SER A 93 3.22 0.72 -29.18
N ALA A 94 2.27 -0.23 -29.20
CA ALA A 94 1.04 -0.13 -28.43
C ALA A 94 1.24 -0.37 -26.91
N ALA A 95 2.36 -0.96 -26.51
CA ALA A 95 2.68 -1.29 -25.10
C ALA A 95 2.55 -0.08 -24.19
N LYS A 96 3.08 1.05 -24.60
CA LYS A 96 3.03 2.30 -23.82
C LYS A 96 1.59 2.76 -23.57
N ILE A 97 0.75 2.74 -24.58
CA ILE A 97 -0.65 3.20 -24.47
C ILE A 97 -1.43 2.26 -23.57
N ILE A 98 -1.34 0.95 -23.81
CA ILE A 98 -2.03 -0.08 -23.02
C ILE A 98 -1.62 0.00 -21.56
N PHE A 99 -0.31 0.08 -21.29
CA PHE A 99 0.22 0.13 -19.93
C PHE A 99 -0.18 1.42 -19.19
N CYS A 100 -0.03 2.58 -19.84
CA CYS A 100 -0.42 3.86 -19.24
C CYS A 100 -1.93 3.93 -18.97
N THR A 101 -2.76 3.43 -19.89
CA THR A 101 -4.21 3.36 -19.69
C THR A 101 -4.57 2.42 -18.54
N GLY A 102 -3.92 1.26 -18.44
CA GLY A 102 -4.13 0.32 -17.34
C GLY A 102 -3.76 0.92 -15.98
N ILE A 103 -2.60 1.59 -15.89
CA ILE A 103 -2.18 2.27 -14.66
C ILE A 103 -3.14 3.42 -14.31
N LEU A 104 -3.55 4.22 -15.29
CA LEU A 104 -4.50 5.30 -15.06
C LEU A 104 -5.83 4.77 -14.53
N ALA A 105 -6.39 3.74 -15.15
CA ALA A 105 -7.63 3.11 -14.70
C ALA A 105 -7.50 2.53 -13.29
N GLY A 106 -6.41 1.81 -13.00
CA GLY A 106 -6.12 1.26 -11.67
C GLY A 106 -5.94 2.34 -10.61
N ALA A 107 -5.21 3.41 -10.94
CA ALA A 107 -4.99 4.53 -10.04
C ALA A 107 -6.29 5.27 -9.71
N LEU A 108 -7.14 5.55 -10.71
CA LEU A 108 -8.44 6.20 -10.51
C LEU A 108 -9.37 5.32 -9.67
N SER A 109 -9.44 4.02 -9.95
CA SER A 109 -10.23 3.07 -9.14
C SER A 109 -9.76 3.05 -7.70
N SER A 110 -8.45 2.91 -7.47
CA SER A 110 -7.86 2.88 -6.13
C SER A 110 -8.08 4.21 -5.38
N PHE A 111 -7.91 5.33 -6.05
CA PHE A 111 -8.12 6.67 -5.49
C PHE A 111 -9.57 6.84 -4.99
N LEU A 112 -10.54 6.48 -5.84
CA LEU A 112 -11.95 6.58 -5.51
C LEU A 112 -12.32 5.66 -4.34
N VAL A 113 -11.95 4.38 -4.41
CA VAL A 113 -12.28 3.39 -3.38
C VAL A 113 -11.66 3.76 -2.03
N ASN A 114 -10.39 4.17 -1.98
CA ASN A 114 -9.76 4.56 -0.72
C ASN A 114 -10.39 5.82 -0.11
N ALA A 115 -10.79 6.79 -0.94
CA ALA A 115 -11.52 7.97 -0.48
C ALA A 115 -12.91 7.59 0.09
N MET A 116 -13.63 6.66 -0.56
CA MET A 116 -14.92 6.16 -0.08
C MET A 116 -14.76 5.40 1.25
N ILE A 117 -13.74 4.56 1.38
CA ILE A 117 -13.43 3.88 2.64
C ILE A 117 -13.22 4.91 3.75
N GLY A 118 -12.36 5.90 3.52
CA GLY A 118 -12.07 6.94 4.50
C GLY A 118 -13.30 7.77 4.87
N GLY A 119 -14.06 8.21 3.87
CA GLY A 119 -15.28 9.00 4.05
C GLY A 119 -16.37 8.26 4.83
N THR A 120 -16.60 6.99 4.49
CA THR A 120 -17.61 6.15 5.15
C THR A 120 -17.24 5.84 6.60
N VAL A 121 -16.00 5.34 6.83
CA VAL A 121 -15.54 4.98 8.17
C VAL A 121 -15.50 6.21 9.08
N MET A 122 -15.04 7.34 8.56
CA MET A 122 -15.01 8.59 9.33
C MET A 122 -16.41 9.10 9.66
N SER A 123 -17.35 9.04 8.70
CA SER A 123 -18.73 9.45 8.92
C SER A 123 -19.43 8.61 9.97
N ASP A 124 -19.23 7.28 9.93
CA ASP A 124 -19.79 6.35 10.90
C ASP A 124 -19.19 6.59 12.29
N GLY A 125 -17.86 6.78 12.36
CA GLY A 125 -17.17 7.11 13.61
C GLY A 125 -17.63 8.43 14.25
N LEU A 126 -18.11 9.37 13.45
CA LEU A 126 -18.73 10.62 13.91
C LEU A 126 -20.22 10.47 14.24
N GLY A 127 -20.80 9.29 14.08
CA GLY A 127 -22.24 9.04 14.28
C GLY A 127 -23.15 9.73 13.28
N LYS A 128 -22.63 10.02 12.06
CA LYS A 128 -23.36 10.75 10.99
C LYS A 128 -23.92 9.86 9.89
N GLY A 129 -23.85 8.54 10.09
CA GLY A 129 -24.30 7.55 9.12
C GLY A 129 -23.16 6.94 8.32
N TYR A 130 -23.46 5.79 7.70
CA TYR A 130 -22.47 4.98 7.00
C TYR A 130 -22.86 4.62 5.56
N ARG A 131 -24.09 4.92 5.15
CA ARG A 131 -24.56 4.61 3.80
C ARG A 131 -23.88 5.54 2.81
N LEU A 132 -23.44 5.00 1.68
CA LEU A 132 -22.78 5.78 0.63
C LEU A 132 -23.67 6.88 0.05
N GLU A 133 -25.00 6.71 0.14
CA GLU A 133 -25.99 7.70 -0.30
C GLU A 133 -26.20 8.85 0.70
N ASP A 134 -25.74 8.68 1.95
CA ASP A 134 -25.90 9.71 2.98
C ASP A 134 -25.00 10.92 2.67
N ARG A 135 -25.46 12.10 3.07
CA ARG A 135 -24.74 13.36 2.78
C ARG A 135 -23.33 13.41 3.39
N TRP A 136 -23.16 12.90 4.61
CA TRP A 136 -21.89 12.98 5.30
C TRP A 136 -20.79 12.08 4.72
N PRO A 137 -21.01 10.78 4.46
CA PRO A 137 -20.05 9.95 3.74
C PRO A 137 -19.66 10.55 2.40
N LEU A 138 -20.65 11.07 1.63
CA LEU A 138 -20.41 11.68 0.33
C LEU A 138 -19.53 12.94 0.45
N HIS A 139 -19.84 13.85 1.38
CA HIS A 139 -19.04 15.06 1.59
C HIS A 139 -17.61 14.73 2.05
N LEU A 140 -17.45 13.83 3.01
CA LEU A 140 -16.11 13.44 3.49
C LEU A 140 -15.29 12.73 2.40
N THR A 141 -15.92 11.89 1.59
CA THR A 141 -15.28 11.30 0.40
C THR A 141 -14.84 12.37 -0.58
N THR A 142 -15.72 13.35 -0.88
CA THR A 142 -15.40 14.47 -1.78
C THR A 142 -14.23 15.29 -1.24
N VAL A 143 -14.22 15.60 0.04
CA VAL A 143 -13.11 16.33 0.68
C VAL A 143 -11.81 15.53 0.57
N ALA A 144 -11.84 14.22 0.82
CA ALA A 144 -10.68 13.36 0.68
C ALA A 144 -10.14 13.35 -0.76
N LEU A 145 -11.03 13.27 -1.75
CA LEU A 145 -10.67 13.34 -3.17
C LEU A 145 -10.05 14.69 -3.53
N LEU A 146 -10.63 15.80 -3.07
CA LEU A 146 -10.10 17.15 -3.33
C LEU A 146 -8.71 17.33 -2.70
N VAL A 147 -8.56 16.94 -1.44
CA VAL A 147 -7.25 16.99 -0.76
C VAL A 147 -6.22 16.15 -1.50
N GLY A 148 -6.56 14.91 -1.87
CA GLY A 148 -5.68 14.04 -2.65
C GLY A 148 -5.31 14.64 -4.02
N MET A 149 -6.26 15.28 -4.69
CA MET A 149 -6.01 15.98 -5.95
C MET A 149 -5.01 17.14 -5.76
N PHE A 150 -5.20 17.99 -4.76
CA PHE A 150 -4.28 19.11 -4.49
C PHE A 150 -2.88 18.62 -4.11
N VAL A 151 -2.79 17.58 -3.29
CA VAL A 151 -1.51 16.96 -2.93
C VAL A 151 -0.82 16.36 -4.17
N GLY A 152 -1.57 15.69 -5.03
CA GLY A 152 -1.05 15.14 -6.28
C GLY A 152 -0.56 16.23 -7.23
N MET A 153 -1.32 17.31 -7.41
CA MET A 153 -0.92 18.45 -8.24
C MET A 153 0.33 19.14 -7.69
N ALA A 154 0.43 19.33 -6.38
CA ALA A 154 1.63 19.88 -5.74
C ALA A 154 2.86 18.96 -5.93
N GLY A 155 2.62 17.64 -5.98
CA GLY A 155 3.67 16.65 -6.26
C GLY A 155 4.23 16.73 -7.67
N LEU A 156 3.40 17.09 -8.66
CA LEU A 156 3.83 17.25 -10.05
C LEU A 156 4.77 18.45 -10.27
N ALA A 157 4.72 19.44 -9.38
CA ALA A 157 5.56 20.64 -9.50
C ALA A 157 7.06 20.37 -9.24
N LYS A 158 7.41 19.18 -8.69
CA LYS A 158 8.82 18.79 -8.43
C LYS A 158 9.00 17.32 -8.82
N GLU A 159 9.91 17.01 -9.72
CA GLU A 159 10.13 15.67 -10.29
C GLU A 159 10.37 14.57 -9.23
N ASP A 160 11.07 14.89 -8.14
CA ASP A 160 11.33 13.93 -7.04
C ASP A 160 10.22 13.82 -5.99
N SER A 161 9.20 14.68 -6.06
CA SER A 161 8.17 14.76 -5.01
C SER A 161 7.20 13.58 -5.06
N THR A 162 6.86 13.08 -6.24
CA THR A 162 5.84 12.04 -6.41
C THR A 162 6.23 10.75 -5.69
N VAL A 163 7.47 10.28 -5.86
CA VAL A 163 7.97 9.07 -5.18
C VAL A 163 8.05 9.27 -3.67
N LYS A 164 8.45 10.46 -3.22
CA LYS A 164 8.49 10.81 -1.80
C LYS A 164 7.10 10.81 -1.18
N LEU A 165 6.10 11.39 -1.87
CA LEU A 165 4.71 11.42 -1.41
C LEU A 165 4.09 10.01 -1.33
N ILE A 166 4.32 9.18 -2.34
CA ILE A 166 3.88 7.78 -2.33
C ILE A 166 4.50 7.02 -1.15
N THR A 167 5.82 7.17 -0.97
CA THR A 167 6.54 6.50 0.13
C THR A 167 6.03 6.97 1.49
N LEU A 168 5.76 8.26 1.65
CA LEU A 168 5.22 8.82 2.89
C LEU A 168 3.80 8.32 3.16
N ALA A 169 2.93 8.33 2.14
CA ALA A 169 1.56 7.82 2.26
C ALA A 169 1.55 6.33 2.64
N GLN A 170 2.41 5.52 2.01
CA GLN A 170 2.57 4.10 2.37
C GLN A 170 3.06 3.93 3.81
N ALA A 171 4.01 4.75 4.27
CA ALA A 171 4.51 4.71 5.64
C ALA A 171 3.39 4.99 6.66
N PHE A 172 2.56 6.00 6.44
CA PHE A 172 1.40 6.29 7.29
C PHE A 172 0.40 5.13 7.30
N THR A 173 0.11 4.55 6.14
CA THR A 173 -0.78 3.39 6.04
C THR A 173 -0.25 2.22 6.85
N VAL A 174 1.03 1.87 6.69
CA VAL A 174 1.66 0.74 7.40
C VAL A 174 1.67 0.95 8.91
N ILE A 175 1.89 2.17 9.40
CA ILE A 175 1.84 2.50 10.83
C ILE A 175 0.41 2.36 11.39
N GLY A 176 -0.62 2.67 10.60
CA GLY A 176 -2.02 2.56 11.03
C GLY A 176 -2.57 1.13 11.04
N ILE A 177 -2.02 0.22 10.24
CA ILE A 177 -2.53 -1.16 10.10
C ILE A 177 -2.59 -1.94 11.43
N PRO A 178 -1.59 -1.90 12.32
CA PRO A 178 -1.64 -2.66 13.57
C PRO A 178 -2.83 -2.30 14.47
N ALA A 179 -3.17 -1.01 14.53
CA ALA A 179 -4.31 -0.57 15.34
C ALA A 179 -5.63 -1.15 14.82
N LEU A 180 -5.82 -1.13 13.51
CA LEU A 180 -7.00 -1.72 12.86
C LEU A 180 -7.00 -3.26 12.97
N ALA A 181 -5.84 -3.91 12.83
CA ALA A 181 -5.72 -5.35 12.99
C ALA A 181 -6.03 -5.81 14.42
N LEU A 182 -5.57 -5.04 15.43
CA LEU A 182 -5.92 -5.28 16.82
C LEU A 182 -7.43 -5.15 17.06
N ALA A 183 -8.05 -4.11 16.51
CA ALA A 183 -9.49 -3.92 16.60
C ALA A 183 -10.25 -5.11 15.96
N LEU A 184 -9.80 -5.63 14.86
CA LEU A 184 -10.40 -6.78 14.19
C LEU A 184 -10.28 -8.07 15.01
N VAL A 185 -9.12 -8.33 15.62
CA VAL A 185 -8.91 -9.45 16.56
C VAL A 185 -9.81 -9.28 17.78
N TYR A 186 -9.86 -8.07 18.37
CA TYR A 186 -10.70 -7.78 19.51
C TYR A 186 -12.18 -8.02 19.24
N LEU A 187 -12.71 -7.50 18.11
CA LEU A 187 -14.10 -7.70 17.70
C LEU A 187 -14.42 -9.18 17.43
N GLY A 188 -13.49 -9.91 16.79
CA GLY A 188 -13.64 -11.34 16.50
C GLY A 188 -13.64 -12.24 17.73
N THR A 189 -13.06 -11.78 18.85
CA THR A 189 -13.00 -12.53 20.10
C THR A 189 -14.14 -12.21 21.07
N ARG A 190 -14.88 -11.12 20.83
CA ARG A 190 -15.98 -10.71 21.70
C ARG A 190 -17.21 -11.60 21.53
N LYS A 191 -17.61 -12.28 22.61
CA LYS A 191 -18.74 -13.21 22.64
C LYS A 191 -20.10 -12.51 22.49
N ASP A 192 -20.21 -11.29 22.98
CA ASP A 192 -21.42 -10.46 22.90
C ASP A 192 -21.75 -10.01 21.48
N LEU A 193 -20.73 -9.91 20.60
CA LEU A 193 -20.90 -9.51 19.20
C LEU A 193 -21.06 -10.73 18.26
N THR A 194 -20.40 -11.84 18.58
CA THR A 194 -20.44 -13.06 17.75
C THR A 194 -21.67 -13.93 18.02
N GLY A 195 -22.41 -13.67 19.10
CA GLY A 195 -23.60 -14.42 19.50
C GLY A 195 -23.28 -15.91 19.74
N GLU A 196 -24.20 -16.79 19.36
CA GLU A 196 -24.01 -18.26 19.48
C GLU A 196 -22.99 -18.82 18.46
N ARG A 197 -22.72 -18.10 17.38
CA ARG A 197 -21.75 -18.53 16.35
C ARG A 197 -20.37 -17.95 16.64
N LYS A 198 -19.54 -18.78 17.27
CA LYS A 198 -18.13 -18.45 17.50
C LYS A 198 -17.38 -18.38 16.16
N VAL A 199 -16.54 -17.36 16.03
CA VAL A 199 -15.60 -17.31 14.90
C VAL A 199 -14.68 -18.54 14.99
N PRO A 200 -14.48 -19.29 13.90
CA PRO A 200 -13.61 -20.46 13.91
C PRO A 200 -12.19 -20.12 14.38
N THR A 201 -11.65 -20.92 15.29
CA THR A 201 -10.32 -20.74 15.87
C THR A 201 -9.20 -20.49 14.84
N PRO A 202 -9.16 -21.19 13.67
CA PRO A 202 -8.13 -20.92 12.67
C PRO A 202 -8.23 -19.51 12.07
N ILE A 203 -9.42 -18.93 11.98
CA ILE A 203 -9.59 -17.55 11.48
C ILE A 203 -9.04 -16.55 12.50
N ILE A 204 -9.31 -16.76 13.79
CA ILE A 204 -8.73 -15.94 14.86
C ILE A 204 -7.21 -16.07 14.88
N GLY A 205 -6.69 -17.30 14.75
CA GLY A 205 -5.26 -17.55 14.67
C GLY A 205 -4.60 -16.80 13.48
N LEU A 206 -5.23 -16.82 12.33
CA LEU A 206 -4.77 -16.08 11.16
C LEU A 206 -4.83 -14.56 11.35
N ALA A 207 -5.86 -14.04 12.01
CA ALA A 207 -5.99 -12.64 12.35
C ALA A 207 -4.89 -12.17 13.34
N ILE A 208 -4.58 -12.99 14.34
CA ILE A 208 -3.47 -12.74 15.28
C ILE A 208 -2.13 -12.76 14.53
N LEU A 209 -1.90 -13.72 13.65
CA LEU A 209 -0.69 -13.77 12.83
C LEU A 209 -0.57 -12.49 11.98
N GLY A 210 -1.66 -12.07 11.33
CA GLY A 210 -1.70 -10.82 10.57
C GLY A 210 -1.40 -9.60 11.43
N PHE A 211 -1.92 -9.55 12.66
CA PHE A 211 -1.61 -8.50 13.61
C PHE A 211 -0.11 -8.48 13.98
N LEU A 212 0.48 -9.62 14.29
CA LEU A 212 1.91 -9.69 14.62
C LEU A 212 2.78 -9.26 13.45
N VAL A 213 2.49 -9.74 12.24
CA VAL A 213 3.19 -9.33 11.02
C VAL A 213 3.06 -7.83 10.80
N SER A 214 1.87 -7.26 10.97
CA SER A 214 1.65 -5.82 10.80
C SER A 214 2.41 -4.99 11.83
N CYS A 215 2.54 -5.46 13.08
CA CYS A 215 3.36 -4.80 14.11
C CYS A 215 4.84 -4.77 13.72
N VAL A 216 5.39 -5.89 13.25
CA VAL A 216 6.79 -5.96 12.79
C VAL A 216 7.02 -4.99 11.64
N LEU A 217 6.13 -4.99 10.64
CA LEU A 217 6.23 -4.11 9.49
C LEU A 217 6.10 -2.63 9.87
N ALA A 218 5.20 -2.30 10.79
CA ALA A 218 5.05 -0.93 11.31
C ALA A 218 6.31 -0.46 12.04
N CYS A 219 6.90 -1.31 12.87
CA CYS A 219 8.15 -1.00 13.56
C CYS A 219 9.31 -0.77 12.58
N LEU A 220 9.46 -1.64 11.58
CA LEU A 220 10.51 -1.49 10.55
C LEU A 220 10.31 -0.22 9.73
N THR A 221 9.07 0.09 9.36
CA THR A 221 8.73 1.30 8.59
C THR A 221 8.95 2.55 9.41
N ALA A 222 8.52 2.58 10.68
CA ALA A 222 8.73 3.70 11.58
C ALA A 222 10.21 3.98 11.79
N ARG A 223 11.02 2.94 11.97
CA ARG A 223 12.48 3.04 12.09
C ARG A 223 13.10 3.65 10.84
N LYS A 224 12.70 3.18 9.66
CA LYS A 224 13.18 3.73 8.38
C LYS A 224 12.80 5.19 8.16
N VAL A 225 11.59 5.60 8.56
CA VAL A 225 11.15 6.99 8.52
C VAL A 225 11.96 7.83 9.50
N TRP A 226 12.21 7.30 10.71
CA TRP A 226 13.02 7.96 11.71
C TRP A 226 14.46 8.19 11.23
N ASP A 227 15.11 7.19 10.66
CA ASP A 227 16.48 7.27 10.12
C ASP A 227 16.57 8.29 8.95
N LYS A 228 15.50 8.41 8.16
CA LYS A 228 15.41 9.44 7.10
C LYS A 228 15.26 10.85 7.64
N LEU A 229 14.56 11.03 8.77
CA LEU A 229 14.37 12.33 9.41
C LEU A 229 15.58 12.76 10.22
N HIS A 230 16.35 11.79 10.72
CA HIS A 230 17.57 11.99 11.50
C HIS A 230 18.72 11.24 10.82
N PRO A 231 19.23 11.72 9.68
CA PRO A 231 20.35 11.07 9.02
C PRO A 231 21.53 11.03 10.01
N PRO A 232 22.19 9.87 10.20
CA PRO A 232 23.38 9.82 11.02
C PRO A 232 24.41 10.80 10.46
N ASP A 233 25.06 11.55 11.34
CA ASP A 233 26.11 12.48 10.97
C ASP A 233 27.09 11.76 10.05
N LYS A 234 27.24 12.29 8.83
CA LYS A 234 28.23 11.75 7.90
C LYS A 234 29.57 11.80 8.63
N PRO A 235 30.30 10.67 8.72
CA PRO A 235 31.64 10.72 9.28
C PRO A 235 32.40 11.81 8.53
N VAL A 236 32.92 12.79 9.28
CA VAL A 236 33.74 13.87 8.73
C VAL A 236 34.83 13.20 7.92
N ALA A 237 34.73 13.28 6.58
CA ALA A 237 35.80 12.83 5.72
C ALA A 237 37.02 13.68 6.09
N TRP A 238 37.97 13.10 6.77
CA TRP A 238 39.26 13.69 6.99
C TRP A 238 39.85 14.02 5.63
N SER A 239 39.74 15.28 5.26
CA SER A 239 40.46 15.82 4.11
C SER A 239 41.95 15.55 4.34
N SER A 240 42.45 14.58 3.58
CA SER A 240 43.91 14.33 3.50
C SER A 240 44.55 15.40 2.59
N ASP A 241 44.35 16.66 2.92
CA ASP A 241 45.20 17.73 2.45
C ASP A 241 46.52 17.68 3.23
N GLN A 242 47.35 16.71 2.91
CA GLN A 242 48.77 16.77 3.17
C GLN A 242 49.37 17.74 2.16
N PRO A 243 50.03 18.84 2.63
CA PRO A 243 50.74 19.71 1.72
C PRO A 243 51.89 18.89 1.09
N GLN A 244 51.85 18.73 -0.21
CA GLN A 244 52.95 18.15 -0.99
C GLN A 244 54.17 19.04 -0.74
N LYS A 245 55.13 18.51 0.03
CA LYS A 245 56.46 19.04 0.24
C LYS A 245 57.13 19.05 -1.12
N LYS A 246 57.23 20.23 -1.76
CA LYS A 246 58.04 20.44 -2.94
C LYS A 246 59.51 20.15 -2.52
N SER A 247 59.98 19.00 -2.93
CA SER A 247 61.41 18.67 -2.94
C SER A 247 62.05 19.50 -4.05
N GLY A 248 62.69 20.62 -3.64
CA GLY A 248 63.63 21.33 -4.53
C GLY A 248 64.86 20.49 -4.69
N MET A 249 65.18 20.20 -5.93
CA MET A 249 66.57 19.85 -6.33
C MET A 249 67.11 21.02 -7.10
N GLY A 250 68.23 21.48 -6.56
CA GLY A 250 69.11 22.39 -7.25
C GLY A 250 69.94 21.69 -8.32
#